data_1d8496b23980bbe13db0f74f1266d1e9
#
_entry.id   1d8496b23980bbe13db0f74f1266d1e9
#
_cell.length_a   1.000
_cell.length_b   1.000
_cell.length_c   1.000
_cell.angle_alpha   90.00
_cell.angle_beta   90.00
_cell.angle_gamma   90.00
#
_symmetry.space_group_name_H-M   'P 1'
#
loop_
_entity.id
_entity.type
_entity.pdbx_description
1 polymer ?
#
loop_
_entity_poly.entity_id
_entity_poly.type
_entity_poly.pdbx_seq_one_letter_code
_entity_poly.pdbx_strand_id
1 'polypeptide(L)'
;SRHGVMVLSWSMDKIGPMARSVEDLALIFQAIIGPDGKDRTVFDLPFSYDGQSDLKTIRVGYYKKSFDEARRHKDKYLAVLDVLSSLGVKLQEIELPEIDPEIISFILNVEASAAFDELTRTNQDELMVRQGQDAWPNVFRQARFVPAVEYIQANRLRSLLIEQLTSKLKEIDVYLDTPSGPSLLLTNLTGQPTVVVPCGFDDKGHPLGITFI
;
A
#
# COMPACT_ATOMS: atom_id res chain seq x y z
N SER A 1 8.05 -9.15 11.50
CA SER A 1 8.75 -10.19 10.73
C SER A 1 7.83 -10.86 9.74
N ARG A 2 8.31 -11.17 8.55
CA ARG A 2 7.61 -11.94 7.51
C ARG A 2 8.09 -13.39 7.45
N HIS A 3 8.96 -13.80 8.39
CA HIS A 3 9.50 -15.16 8.43
C HIS A 3 8.37 -16.20 8.53
N GLY A 4 8.43 -17.21 7.67
CA GLY A 4 7.41 -18.28 7.62
C GLY A 4 6.16 -17.95 6.77
N VAL A 5 6.07 -16.75 6.22
CA VAL A 5 5.01 -16.36 5.28
C VAL A 5 5.48 -16.64 3.85
N MET A 6 4.56 -17.12 3.01
CA MET A 6 4.83 -17.30 1.58
C MET A 6 5.10 -15.94 0.94
N VAL A 7 6.31 -15.73 0.44
CA VAL A 7 6.72 -14.47 -0.18
C VAL A 7 6.13 -14.34 -1.59
N LEU A 8 5.70 -13.13 -1.94
CA LEU A 8 5.40 -12.73 -3.31
C LEU A 8 6.44 -11.72 -3.81
N SER A 9 6.73 -10.71 -2.99
CA SER A 9 7.72 -9.69 -3.30
C SER A 9 8.50 -9.31 -2.04
N TRP A 10 9.79 -9.57 -2.00
CA TRP A 10 10.63 -9.25 -0.83
C TRP A 10 10.67 -7.77 -0.49
N SER A 11 10.56 -6.91 -1.50
CA SER A 11 10.66 -5.47 -1.30
C SER A 11 9.34 -4.78 -1.01
N MET A 12 8.21 -5.46 -1.21
CA MET A 12 6.87 -4.87 -1.08
C MET A 12 5.94 -5.59 -0.12
N ASP A 13 6.17 -6.88 0.19
CA ASP A 13 5.31 -7.64 1.10
C ASP A 13 5.32 -7.02 2.50
N LYS A 14 4.13 -6.89 3.06
CA LYS A 14 3.86 -6.34 4.39
C LYS A 14 2.84 -7.20 5.12
N ILE A 15 2.98 -7.30 6.43
CA ILE A 15 2.00 -7.94 7.31
C ILE A 15 1.35 -6.84 8.14
N GLY A 16 0.02 -6.84 8.17
CA GLY A 16 -0.77 -5.93 8.99
C GLY A 16 -1.98 -6.63 9.59
N PRO A 17 -2.46 -6.19 10.75
CA PRO A 17 -3.65 -6.73 11.37
C PRO A 17 -4.93 -6.28 10.66
N MET A 18 -6.01 -7.05 10.83
CA MET A 18 -7.39 -6.65 10.54
C MET A 18 -8.21 -6.82 11.79
N ALA A 19 -8.96 -5.79 12.19
CA ALA A 19 -9.77 -5.80 13.40
C ALA A 19 -11.06 -4.97 13.22
N ARG A 20 -11.91 -4.96 14.22
CA ARG A 20 -13.19 -4.22 14.19
C ARG A 20 -13.06 -2.74 14.56
N SER A 21 -11.97 -2.38 15.23
CA SER A 21 -11.67 -0.99 15.60
C SER A 21 -10.20 -0.67 15.35
N VAL A 22 -9.88 0.62 15.25
CA VAL A 22 -8.50 1.09 15.14
C VAL A 22 -7.71 0.81 16.42
N GLU A 23 -8.36 0.85 17.58
CA GLU A 23 -7.76 0.50 18.87
C GLU A 23 -7.31 -0.96 18.90
N ASP A 24 -8.17 -1.89 18.47
CA ASP A 24 -7.79 -3.31 18.33
C ASP A 24 -6.66 -3.50 17.33
N LEU A 25 -6.67 -2.76 16.20
CA LEU A 25 -5.56 -2.76 15.25
C LEU A 25 -4.25 -2.36 15.91
N ALA A 26 -4.25 -1.29 16.71
CA ALA A 26 -3.07 -0.81 17.41
C ALA A 26 -2.55 -1.84 18.43
N LEU A 27 -3.43 -2.47 19.20
CA LEU A 27 -3.08 -3.51 20.17
C LEU A 27 -2.45 -4.72 19.49
N ILE A 28 -3.05 -5.21 18.39
CA ILE A 28 -2.52 -6.35 17.65
C ILE A 28 -1.18 -5.95 16.99
N PHE A 29 -1.10 -4.76 16.39
CA PHE A 29 0.13 -4.29 15.76
C PHE A 29 1.27 -4.18 16.78
N GLN A 30 1.00 -3.66 17.96
CA GLN A 30 1.98 -3.60 19.06
C GLN A 30 2.50 -4.97 19.47
N ALA A 31 1.66 -6.00 19.38
CA ALA A 31 2.05 -7.36 19.73
C ALA A 31 2.90 -8.05 18.65
N ILE A 32 2.79 -7.64 17.38
CA ILE A 32 3.47 -8.28 16.26
C ILE A 32 4.64 -7.46 15.69
N ILE A 33 4.78 -6.19 16.07
CA ILE A 33 5.88 -5.34 15.61
C ILE A 33 7.21 -5.73 16.28
N GLY A 34 8.29 -5.47 15.57
CA GLY A 34 9.64 -5.64 16.09
C GLY A 34 10.36 -6.87 15.53
N PRO A 35 11.69 -6.96 15.77
CA PRO A 35 12.54 -8.01 15.24
C PRO A 35 12.35 -9.32 16.01
N ASP A 36 12.26 -10.42 15.28
CA ASP A 36 12.31 -11.79 15.84
C ASP A 36 13.67 -12.48 15.60
N GLY A 37 14.63 -11.75 15.04
CA GLY A 37 15.95 -12.27 14.67
C GLY A 37 15.99 -13.12 13.41
N LYS A 38 14.86 -13.35 12.73
CA LYS A 38 14.74 -14.21 11.55
C LYS A 38 14.55 -13.41 10.25
N ASP A 39 13.85 -12.28 10.30
CA ASP A 39 13.73 -11.35 9.20
C ASP A 39 14.64 -10.13 9.42
N ARG A 40 15.76 -10.07 8.69
CA ARG A 40 16.76 -9.01 8.81
C ARG A 40 16.32 -7.65 8.27
N THR A 41 15.16 -7.58 7.63
CA THR A 41 14.60 -6.32 7.09
C THR A 41 13.73 -5.60 8.11
N VAL A 42 13.48 -6.20 9.27
CA VAL A 42 12.71 -5.59 10.36
C VAL A 42 13.61 -4.76 11.24
N PHE A 43 13.20 -3.51 11.46
CA PHE A 43 13.86 -2.59 12.38
C PHE A 43 13.12 -2.55 13.71
N ASP A 44 13.88 -2.34 14.79
CA ASP A 44 13.32 -2.10 16.12
C ASP A 44 12.95 -0.61 16.23
N LEU A 45 11.69 -0.31 15.95
CA LEU A 45 11.16 1.04 16.04
C LEU A 45 10.06 1.09 17.11
N PRO A 46 10.03 2.15 17.92
CA PRO A 46 8.97 2.32 18.91
C PRO A 46 7.62 2.52 18.21
N PHE A 47 6.59 1.90 18.76
CA PHE A 47 5.20 2.14 18.40
C PHE A 47 4.44 2.60 19.63
N SER A 48 3.80 3.75 19.55
CA SER A 48 2.97 4.31 20.62
C SER A 48 1.60 4.65 20.08
N TYR A 49 0.56 4.18 20.76
CA TYR A 49 -0.82 4.52 20.50
C TYR A 49 -1.47 4.98 21.80
N ASP A 50 -1.85 6.24 21.88
CA ASP A 50 -2.51 6.82 23.06
C ASP A 50 -4.02 7.09 22.84
N GLY A 51 -4.49 7.09 21.60
CA GLY A 51 -5.89 7.29 21.22
C GLY A 51 -6.45 8.69 21.57
N GLN A 52 -5.61 9.62 22.02
CA GLN A 52 -6.03 10.93 22.55
C GLN A 52 -5.40 12.13 21.82
N SER A 53 -4.83 11.91 20.65
CA SER A 53 -4.22 13.00 19.88
C SER A 53 -5.24 14.06 19.50
N ASP A 54 -4.89 15.35 19.69
CA ASP A 54 -5.72 16.45 19.22
C ASP A 54 -5.69 16.52 17.69
N LEU A 55 -6.82 16.17 17.07
CA LEU A 55 -6.97 16.15 15.61
C LEU A 55 -6.64 17.50 14.95
N LYS A 56 -6.77 18.61 15.67
CA LYS A 56 -6.48 19.96 15.16
C LYS A 56 -4.97 20.22 14.96
N THR A 57 -4.13 19.42 15.59
CA THR A 57 -2.67 19.53 15.48
C THR A 57 -2.10 18.68 14.35
N ILE A 58 -2.89 17.75 13.81
CA ILE A 58 -2.46 16.86 12.73
C ILE A 58 -2.62 17.56 11.40
N ARG A 59 -1.57 17.55 10.58
CA ARG A 59 -1.57 18.11 9.23
C ARG A 59 -2.07 17.04 8.25
N VAL A 60 -3.33 17.20 7.85
CA VAL A 60 -4.03 16.19 7.04
C VAL A 60 -4.14 16.66 5.60
N GLY A 61 -3.55 15.87 4.71
CA GLY A 61 -3.69 16.04 3.27
C GLY A 61 -4.79 15.17 2.66
N TYR A 62 -5.20 15.47 1.44
CA TYR A 62 -5.98 14.56 0.62
C TYR A 62 -5.62 14.71 -0.85
N TYR A 63 -5.53 13.60 -1.57
CA TYR A 63 -5.24 13.63 -3.00
C TYR A 63 -6.51 13.92 -3.79
N LYS A 64 -6.78 15.20 -4.01
CA LYS A 64 -8.02 15.72 -4.60
C LYS A 64 -8.41 15.02 -5.90
N LYS A 65 -7.47 14.76 -6.77
CA LYS A 65 -7.73 14.15 -8.08
C LYS A 65 -8.47 12.81 -7.97
N SER A 66 -8.09 11.95 -7.01
CA SER A 66 -8.78 10.67 -6.85
C SER A 66 -10.22 10.81 -6.34
N PHE A 67 -10.49 11.82 -5.51
CA PHE A 67 -11.85 12.13 -5.09
C PHE A 67 -12.69 12.70 -6.23
N ASP A 68 -12.12 13.58 -7.05
CA ASP A 68 -12.81 14.18 -8.18
C ASP A 68 -13.11 13.17 -9.29
N GLU A 69 -12.19 12.26 -9.57
CA GLU A 69 -12.28 11.24 -10.60
C GLU A 69 -12.94 9.93 -10.14
N ALA A 70 -13.31 9.81 -8.86
CA ALA A 70 -14.00 8.64 -8.35
C ALA A 70 -15.30 8.38 -9.11
N ARG A 71 -15.36 7.26 -9.84
CA ARG A 71 -16.52 6.91 -10.68
C ARG A 71 -17.66 6.29 -9.88
N ARG A 72 -17.37 5.70 -8.73
CA ARG A 72 -18.33 5.03 -7.85
C ARG A 72 -18.17 5.57 -6.44
N HIS A 73 -19.29 5.71 -5.74
CA HIS A 73 -19.33 6.07 -4.31
C HIS A 73 -18.63 7.40 -3.97
N LYS A 74 -18.52 8.31 -4.95
CA LYS A 74 -17.88 9.62 -4.78
C LYS A 74 -18.48 10.40 -3.62
N ASP A 75 -19.80 10.36 -3.49
CA ASP A 75 -20.56 10.98 -2.39
C ASP A 75 -20.10 10.47 -1.01
N LYS A 76 -19.84 9.17 -0.89
CA LYS A 76 -19.37 8.55 0.35
C LYS A 76 -17.94 8.99 0.70
N TYR A 77 -17.06 9.06 -0.30
CA TYR A 77 -15.69 9.53 -0.08
C TYR A 77 -15.64 11.01 0.27
N LEU A 78 -16.41 11.87 -0.42
CA LEU A 78 -16.50 13.28 -0.08
C LEU A 78 -17.07 13.51 1.32
N ALA A 79 -18.07 12.73 1.74
CA ALA A 79 -18.62 12.80 3.09
C ALA A 79 -17.55 12.56 4.19
N VAL A 80 -16.49 11.79 3.90
CA VAL A 80 -15.37 11.63 4.84
C VAL A 80 -14.62 12.95 5.06
N LEU A 81 -14.40 13.72 3.99
CA LEU A 81 -13.76 15.03 4.09
C LEU A 81 -14.62 16.02 4.91
N ASP A 82 -15.95 15.97 4.73
CA ASP A 82 -16.89 16.78 5.51
C ASP A 82 -16.86 16.39 6.99
N VAL A 83 -16.82 15.10 7.31
CA VAL A 83 -16.72 14.60 8.69
C VAL A 83 -15.42 15.09 9.33
N LEU A 84 -14.27 14.94 8.68
CA LEU A 84 -12.99 15.41 9.20
C LEU A 84 -13.00 16.92 9.43
N SER A 85 -13.55 17.68 8.48
CA SER A 85 -13.70 19.14 8.64
C SER A 85 -14.59 19.50 9.83
N SER A 86 -15.69 18.76 10.05
CA SER A 86 -16.58 18.97 11.20
C SER A 86 -15.93 18.66 12.54
N LEU A 87 -14.94 17.78 12.56
CA LEU A 87 -14.10 17.47 13.72
C LEU A 87 -13.00 18.52 13.95
N GLY A 88 -12.91 19.53 13.09
CA GLY A 88 -11.95 20.61 13.20
C GLY A 88 -10.59 20.35 12.54
N VAL A 89 -10.48 19.27 11.76
CA VAL A 89 -9.29 18.97 10.95
C VAL A 89 -9.20 19.97 9.80
N LYS A 90 -7.99 20.53 9.59
CA LYS A 90 -7.70 21.37 8.43
C LYS A 90 -7.17 20.52 7.31
N LEU A 91 -8.03 20.27 6.31
CA LEU A 91 -7.66 19.53 5.12
C LEU A 91 -6.92 20.41 4.12
N GLN A 92 -5.86 19.86 3.51
CA GLN A 92 -5.14 20.51 2.44
C GLN A 92 -4.99 19.62 1.23
N GLU A 93 -5.14 20.18 0.05
CA GLU A 93 -4.93 19.46 -1.19
C GLU A 93 -3.44 19.11 -1.33
N ILE A 94 -3.15 17.88 -1.74
CA ILE A 94 -1.79 17.45 -2.04
C ILE A 94 -1.69 16.97 -3.49
N GLU A 95 -0.46 17.01 -3.98
CA GLU A 95 -0.09 16.39 -5.25
C GLU A 95 0.80 15.19 -4.98
N LEU A 96 0.64 14.13 -5.79
CA LEU A 96 1.52 13.00 -5.80
C LEU A 96 2.75 13.25 -6.69
N PRO A 97 3.80 12.41 -6.61
CA PRO A 97 4.96 12.50 -7.50
C PRO A 97 4.57 12.51 -8.98
N GLU A 98 5.40 13.14 -9.80
CA GLU A 98 5.22 13.17 -11.25
C GLU A 98 5.59 11.83 -11.92
N ILE A 99 6.49 11.07 -11.28
CA ILE A 99 6.86 9.74 -11.76
C ILE A 99 5.66 8.81 -11.60
N ASP A 100 5.13 8.33 -12.72
CA ASP A 100 4.06 7.35 -12.72
C ASP A 100 4.55 6.01 -12.16
N PRO A 101 4.00 5.53 -11.03
CA PRO A 101 4.41 4.27 -10.42
C PRO A 101 4.14 3.05 -11.32
N GLU A 102 3.23 3.14 -12.29
CA GLU A 102 2.95 2.06 -13.24
C GLU A 102 4.17 1.69 -14.09
N ILE A 103 5.04 2.65 -14.41
CA ILE A 103 6.25 2.43 -15.21
C ILE A 103 7.18 1.39 -14.58
N ILE A 104 7.19 1.30 -13.24
CA ILE A 104 8.04 0.39 -12.47
C ILE A 104 7.25 -0.72 -11.77
N SER A 105 5.97 -0.87 -12.08
CA SER A 105 5.09 -1.90 -11.47
C SER A 105 5.59 -3.31 -11.71
N PHE A 106 6.31 -3.55 -12.81
CA PHE A 106 6.89 -4.85 -13.14
C PHE A 106 7.93 -5.37 -12.13
N ILE A 107 8.43 -4.51 -11.22
CA ILE A 107 9.27 -4.95 -10.08
C ILE A 107 8.57 -6.09 -9.33
N LEU A 108 7.27 -5.96 -9.08
CA LEU A 108 6.46 -7.02 -8.46
C LEU A 108 6.56 -8.33 -9.23
N ASN A 109 6.39 -8.28 -10.55
CA ASN A 109 6.37 -9.47 -11.39
C ASN A 109 7.73 -10.19 -11.40
N VAL A 110 8.82 -9.42 -11.44
CA VAL A 110 10.18 -9.97 -11.40
C VAL A 110 10.48 -10.60 -10.05
N GLU A 111 10.14 -9.94 -8.95
CA GLU A 111 10.35 -10.46 -7.61
C GLU A 111 9.48 -11.71 -7.35
N ALA A 112 8.22 -11.71 -7.80
CA ALA A 112 7.35 -12.87 -7.72
C ALA A 112 7.89 -14.04 -8.56
N SER A 113 8.39 -13.78 -9.76
CA SER A 113 9.02 -14.80 -10.59
C SER A 113 10.25 -15.42 -9.91
N ALA A 114 11.04 -14.61 -9.21
CA ALA A 114 12.18 -15.11 -8.46
C ALA A 114 11.75 -15.90 -7.21
N ALA A 115 10.69 -15.47 -6.52
CA ALA A 115 10.13 -16.16 -5.36
C ALA A 115 9.60 -17.56 -5.71
N PHE A 116 8.97 -17.69 -6.90
CA PHE A 116 8.36 -18.93 -7.41
C PHE A 116 9.18 -19.59 -8.51
N ASP A 117 10.51 -19.35 -8.55
CA ASP A 117 11.39 -19.87 -9.60
C ASP A 117 11.41 -21.42 -9.65
N GLU A 118 11.45 -22.08 -8.50
CA GLU A 118 11.41 -23.53 -8.41
C GLU A 118 10.10 -24.10 -8.97
N LEU A 119 8.96 -23.48 -8.61
CA LEU A 119 7.64 -23.87 -9.10
C LEU A 119 7.59 -23.85 -10.63
N THR A 120 8.16 -22.81 -11.25
CA THR A 120 8.22 -22.67 -12.70
C THR A 120 9.21 -23.64 -13.35
N ARG A 121 10.40 -23.85 -12.76
CA ARG A 121 11.43 -24.76 -13.32
C ARG A 121 11.02 -26.22 -13.27
N THR A 122 10.21 -26.60 -12.30
CA THR A 122 9.73 -27.99 -12.13
C THR A 122 8.38 -28.22 -12.80
N ASN A 123 7.85 -27.24 -13.55
CA ASN A 123 6.52 -27.27 -14.19
C ASN A 123 5.36 -27.46 -13.20
N GLN A 124 5.55 -27.23 -11.91
CA GLN A 124 4.48 -27.32 -10.92
C GLN A 124 3.49 -26.17 -11.02
N ASP A 125 3.85 -25.10 -11.69
CA ASP A 125 2.98 -23.98 -12.02
C ASP A 125 1.79 -24.41 -12.91
N GLU A 126 1.89 -25.54 -13.64
CA GLU A 126 0.77 -26.16 -14.37
C GLU A 126 -0.34 -26.69 -13.45
N LEU A 127 -0.03 -26.97 -12.16
CA LEU A 127 -1.00 -27.40 -11.16
C LEU A 127 -1.83 -26.25 -10.57
N MET A 128 -1.48 -25.02 -10.86
CA MET A 128 -2.23 -23.86 -10.39
C MET A 128 -3.60 -23.80 -11.09
N VAL A 129 -4.63 -23.46 -10.33
CA VAL A 129 -6.04 -23.49 -10.79
C VAL A 129 -6.30 -22.53 -11.95
N ARG A 130 -5.65 -21.37 -11.97
CA ARG A 130 -5.82 -20.35 -13.01
C ARG A 130 -4.64 -20.37 -13.96
N GLN A 131 -4.92 -20.57 -15.27
CA GLN A 131 -3.91 -20.68 -16.33
C GLN A 131 -4.09 -19.64 -17.45
N GLY A 132 -5.01 -18.68 -17.28
CA GLY A 132 -5.26 -17.62 -18.28
C GLY A 132 -4.05 -16.71 -18.51
N GLN A 133 -4.12 -15.88 -19.54
CA GLN A 133 -3.02 -15.00 -19.96
C GLN A 133 -2.49 -14.14 -18.80
N ASP A 134 -3.39 -13.60 -17.97
CA ASP A 134 -3.05 -12.73 -16.82
C ASP A 134 -2.91 -13.50 -15.50
N ALA A 135 -2.85 -14.83 -15.55
CA ALA A 135 -2.67 -15.65 -14.35
C ALA A 135 -1.20 -15.73 -13.95
N TRP A 136 -0.95 -15.93 -12.66
CA TRP A 136 0.38 -15.98 -12.08
C TRP A 136 1.37 -16.94 -12.80
N PRO A 137 1.00 -18.15 -13.25
CA PRO A 137 1.92 -19.00 -14.01
C PRO A 137 2.53 -18.30 -15.22
N ASN A 138 1.70 -17.57 -15.98
CA ASN A 138 2.20 -16.81 -17.13
C ASN A 138 3.00 -15.58 -16.73
N VAL A 139 2.60 -14.87 -15.65
CA VAL A 139 3.36 -13.76 -15.10
C VAL A 139 4.76 -14.23 -14.68
N PHE A 140 4.88 -15.35 -13.98
CA PHE A 140 6.18 -15.92 -13.58
C PHE A 140 7.06 -16.25 -14.79
N ARG A 141 6.48 -16.84 -15.84
CA ARG A 141 7.22 -17.17 -17.07
C ARG A 141 7.68 -15.92 -17.81
N GLN A 142 6.79 -14.94 -17.99
CA GLN A 142 7.09 -13.68 -18.71
C GLN A 142 8.13 -12.83 -18.00
N ALA A 143 8.04 -12.69 -16.68
CA ALA A 143 8.94 -11.86 -15.90
C ALA A 143 10.41 -12.36 -15.96
N ARG A 144 10.64 -13.63 -16.30
CA ARG A 144 12.00 -14.17 -16.52
C ARG A 144 12.71 -13.56 -17.74
N PHE A 145 11.98 -12.93 -18.65
CA PHE A 145 12.55 -12.25 -19.83
C PHE A 145 12.88 -10.79 -19.59
N VAL A 146 12.59 -10.26 -18.39
CA VAL A 146 13.00 -8.91 -18.01
C VAL A 146 14.51 -8.89 -17.78
N PRO A 147 15.28 -8.10 -18.55
CA PRO A 147 16.72 -8.00 -18.35
C PRO A 147 17.06 -7.46 -16.95
N ALA A 148 18.14 -7.95 -16.36
CA ALA A 148 18.61 -7.47 -15.06
C ALA A 148 18.85 -5.95 -15.05
N VAL A 149 19.31 -5.39 -16.18
CA VAL A 149 19.52 -3.95 -16.34
C VAL A 149 18.22 -3.18 -16.12
N GLU A 150 17.10 -3.63 -16.68
CA GLU A 150 15.80 -2.98 -16.55
C GLU A 150 15.30 -3.02 -15.10
N TYR A 151 15.46 -4.16 -14.44
CA TYR A 151 15.10 -4.29 -13.01
C TYR A 151 15.95 -3.36 -12.13
N ILE A 152 17.25 -3.24 -12.39
CA ILE A 152 18.15 -2.32 -11.66
C ILE A 152 17.73 -0.86 -11.90
N GLN A 153 17.46 -0.48 -13.16
CA GLN A 153 17.01 0.87 -13.49
C GLN A 153 15.65 1.19 -12.85
N ALA A 154 14.71 0.23 -12.83
CA ALA A 154 13.43 0.39 -12.15
C ALA A 154 13.61 0.67 -10.64
N ASN A 155 14.53 -0.03 -9.97
CA ASN A 155 14.81 0.22 -8.56
C ASN A 155 15.52 1.58 -8.33
N ARG A 156 16.34 2.06 -9.27
CA ARG A 156 16.88 3.43 -9.21
C ARG A 156 15.77 4.47 -9.36
N LEU A 157 14.85 4.26 -10.30
CA LEU A 157 13.68 5.14 -10.47
C LEU A 157 12.77 5.10 -9.25
N ARG A 158 12.62 3.92 -8.62
CA ARG A 158 11.91 3.77 -7.35
C ARG A 158 12.53 4.63 -6.23
N SER A 159 13.86 4.72 -6.15
CA SER A 159 14.52 5.59 -5.17
C SER A 159 14.19 7.07 -5.40
N LEU A 160 14.18 7.52 -6.65
CA LEU A 160 13.76 8.88 -7.00
C LEU A 160 12.28 9.14 -6.67
N LEU A 161 11.42 8.13 -6.89
CA LEU A 161 10.00 8.20 -6.52
C LEU A 161 9.82 8.38 -5.01
N ILE A 162 10.61 7.66 -4.19
CA ILE A 162 10.62 7.80 -2.73
C ILE A 162 11.04 9.22 -2.33
N GLU A 163 12.09 9.75 -2.92
CA GLU A 163 12.57 11.12 -2.65
C GLU A 163 11.51 12.17 -3.00
N GLN A 164 10.88 12.06 -4.16
CA GLN A 164 9.81 12.97 -4.58
C GLN A 164 8.62 12.91 -3.62
N LEU A 165 8.16 11.70 -3.26
CA LEU A 165 7.04 11.53 -2.34
C LEU A 165 7.37 12.11 -0.96
N THR A 166 8.54 11.81 -0.42
CA THR A 166 9.01 12.33 0.87
C THR A 166 9.04 13.87 0.87
N SER A 167 9.52 14.46 -0.23
CA SER A 167 9.55 15.91 -0.38
C SER A 167 8.15 16.53 -0.41
N LYS A 168 7.21 15.93 -1.15
CA LYS A 168 5.84 16.43 -1.26
C LYS A 168 5.05 16.29 0.05
N LEU A 169 5.34 15.26 0.85
CA LEU A 169 4.66 14.99 2.12
C LEU A 169 5.36 15.61 3.35
N LYS A 170 6.40 16.40 3.16
CA LYS A 170 7.17 16.98 4.28
C LYS A 170 6.32 17.78 5.29
N GLU A 171 5.27 18.45 4.82
CA GLU A 171 4.37 19.26 5.64
C GLU A 171 3.06 18.54 5.97
N ILE A 172 3.00 17.21 5.73
CA ILE A 172 1.83 16.36 5.92
C ILE A 172 2.19 15.26 6.92
N ASP A 173 1.32 15.00 7.87
CA ASP A 173 1.46 13.90 8.83
C ASP A 173 0.72 12.65 8.35
N VAL A 174 -0.41 12.85 7.67
CA VAL A 174 -1.24 11.79 7.06
C VAL A 174 -2.01 12.35 5.87
N TYR A 175 -2.21 11.55 4.84
CA TYR A 175 -3.09 11.95 3.75
C TYR A 175 -4.13 10.87 3.41
N LEU A 176 -5.25 11.32 2.83
CA LEU A 176 -6.34 10.44 2.41
C LEU A 176 -6.29 10.21 0.91
N ASP A 177 -6.61 8.97 0.54
CA ASP A 177 -6.89 8.59 -0.85
C ASP A 177 -8.06 7.61 -0.93
N THR A 178 -8.73 7.58 -2.09
CA THR A 178 -9.78 6.60 -2.35
C THR A 178 -9.16 5.22 -2.63
N PRO A 179 -9.88 4.12 -2.40
CA PRO A 179 -9.35 2.76 -2.64
C PRO A 179 -8.99 2.48 -4.11
N SER A 180 -9.55 3.27 -5.04
CA SER A 180 -9.27 3.18 -6.48
C SER A 180 -8.24 4.20 -6.96
N GLY A 181 -7.67 4.97 -6.05
CA GLY A 181 -6.63 5.94 -6.35
C GLY A 181 -5.27 5.31 -6.64
N PRO A 182 -4.31 6.09 -7.13
CA PRO A 182 -2.97 5.61 -7.46
C PRO A 182 -2.12 5.25 -6.24
N SER A 183 -2.56 5.63 -5.04
CA SER A 183 -1.76 5.45 -3.82
C SER A 183 -1.54 3.98 -3.46
N LEU A 184 -2.39 3.05 -3.90
CA LEU A 184 -2.17 1.62 -3.61
C LEU A 184 -0.84 1.12 -4.18
N LEU A 185 -0.60 1.36 -5.47
CA LEU A 185 0.67 0.96 -6.10
C LEU A 185 1.83 1.81 -5.59
N LEU A 186 1.61 3.12 -5.46
CA LEU A 186 2.60 4.05 -4.97
C LEU A 186 3.13 3.65 -3.58
N THR A 187 2.24 3.40 -2.61
CA THR A 187 2.63 3.04 -1.24
C THR A 187 3.29 1.67 -1.15
N ASN A 188 2.92 0.72 -2.01
CA ASN A 188 3.61 -0.56 -2.10
C ASN A 188 5.05 -0.40 -2.60
N LEU A 189 5.27 0.43 -3.62
CA LEU A 189 6.60 0.70 -4.17
C LEU A 189 7.47 1.55 -3.23
N THR A 190 6.88 2.47 -2.48
CA THR A 190 7.62 3.45 -1.67
C THR A 190 7.66 3.12 -0.17
N GLY A 191 6.83 2.19 0.29
CA GLY A 191 6.90 1.64 1.64
C GLY A 191 6.09 2.38 2.71
N GLN A 192 5.19 3.31 2.36
CA GLN A 192 4.38 4.00 3.35
C GLN A 192 3.41 3.03 4.05
N PRO A 193 3.24 3.16 5.37
CA PRO A 193 2.19 2.44 6.09
C PRO A 193 0.82 3.00 5.72
N THR A 194 -0.20 2.15 5.77
CA THR A 194 -1.57 2.55 5.48
C THR A 194 -2.55 1.95 6.47
N VAL A 195 -3.60 2.70 6.78
CA VAL A 195 -4.77 2.22 7.55
C VAL A 195 -6.02 2.44 6.70
N VAL A 196 -6.81 1.38 6.52
CA VAL A 196 -8.09 1.48 5.83
C VAL A 196 -9.20 1.39 6.85
N VAL A 197 -10.10 2.37 6.86
CA VAL A 197 -11.25 2.41 7.76
C VAL A 197 -12.56 2.40 6.98
N PRO A 198 -13.65 1.83 7.51
CA PRO A 198 -14.96 1.88 6.87
C PRO A 198 -15.46 3.32 6.72
N CYS A 199 -16.01 3.66 5.55
CA CYS A 199 -16.61 4.97 5.29
C CYS A 199 -18.07 4.89 4.81
N GLY A 200 -18.70 3.72 4.92
CA GLY A 200 -20.10 3.49 4.55
C GLY A 200 -20.31 2.14 3.88
N PHE A 201 -21.43 2.04 3.17
CA PHE A 201 -21.82 0.83 2.43
C PHE A 201 -22.22 1.21 0.99
N ASP A 202 -22.01 0.28 0.08
CA ASP A 202 -22.54 0.37 -1.28
C ASP A 202 -24.03 0.03 -1.32
N ASP A 203 -24.65 0.12 -2.50
CA ASP A 203 -26.09 -0.17 -2.70
C ASP A 203 -26.44 -1.65 -2.46
N LYS A 204 -25.46 -2.53 -2.37
CA LYS A 204 -25.63 -3.97 -2.08
C LYS A 204 -25.32 -4.32 -0.62
N GLY A 205 -24.99 -3.33 0.20
CA GLY A 205 -24.62 -3.53 1.60
C GLY A 205 -23.18 -3.99 1.82
N HIS A 206 -22.30 -3.91 0.83
CA HIS A 206 -20.87 -4.19 1.02
C HIS A 206 -20.19 -2.97 1.65
N PRO A 207 -19.26 -3.17 2.60
CA PRO A 207 -18.55 -2.08 3.22
C PRO A 207 -17.62 -1.37 2.22
N LEU A 208 -17.57 -0.05 2.32
CA LEU A 208 -16.63 0.82 1.61
C LEU A 208 -15.55 1.26 2.58
N GLY A 209 -14.32 1.34 2.11
CA GLY A 209 -13.18 1.82 2.89
C GLY A 209 -12.61 3.12 2.33
N ILE A 210 -11.99 3.90 3.20
CA ILE A 210 -11.12 5.03 2.84
C ILE A 210 -9.73 4.78 3.40
N THR A 211 -8.70 5.18 2.68
CA THR A 211 -7.31 4.90 3.05
C THR A 211 -6.66 6.14 3.65
N PHE A 212 -6.03 5.96 4.80
CA PHE A 212 -5.14 6.91 5.43
C PHE A 212 -3.70 6.40 5.27
N ILE A 213 -2.81 7.26 4.77
CA ILE A 213 -1.44 6.94 4.38
C ILE A 213 -0.47 7.86 5.12
#